data_676c39bf90d71fcfe3fed8121615c3ee
#
_entry.id   676c39bf90d71fcfe3fed8121615c3ee
#
_cell.length_a   1.000
_cell.length_b   1.000
_cell.length_c   1.000
_cell.angle_alpha   90.00
_cell.angle_beta   90.00
_cell.angle_gamma   90.00
#
_symmetry.space_group_name_H-M   'P 1'
#
loop_
_entity.id
_entity.type
_entity.pdbx_description
1 polymer ?
#
loop_
_entity_poly.entity_id
_entity_poly.type
_entity_poly.pdbx_seq_one_letter_code
_entity_poly.pdbx_strand_id
1 'polypeptide(L)'
;VRSTSMINSLVDEYGKDVNFLMIYIREAHPIGGREVPNNQFQVNAPTTLIQRCELAEDFDDRIQMQMPIVVDTIDDTVADVYAPWPNRMVVLDGNGKIVDVGIAAAGGTRESSRQLPGLLDRLLKKEDN
;
A
#
# COMPACT_ATOMS: atom_id res chain seq x y z
N VAL A 1 -6.66 9.56 -0.62
CA VAL A 1 -7.72 9.71 0.39
C VAL A 1 -8.82 8.67 0.23
N ARG A 2 -9.51 8.53 -0.92
CA ARG A 2 -10.61 7.52 -1.07
C ARG A 2 -10.12 6.07 -0.98
N SER A 3 -8.95 5.76 -1.51
CA SER A 3 -8.39 4.40 -1.45
C SER A 3 -7.97 4.03 -0.03
N THR A 4 -7.42 4.96 0.73
CA THR A 4 -6.99 4.76 2.12
C THR A 4 -8.17 4.47 3.05
N SER A 5 -9.29 5.18 2.89
CA SER A 5 -10.52 4.89 3.63
C SER A 5 -11.05 3.46 3.35
N MET A 6 -11.02 3.02 2.08
CA MET A 6 -11.39 1.64 1.74
C MET A 6 -10.47 0.61 2.36
N ILE A 7 -9.15 0.86 2.39
CA ILE A 7 -8.18 -0.03 3.01
C ILE A 7 -8.41 -0.11 4.52
N ASN A 8 -8.61 1.02 5.21
CA ASN A 8 -8.92 1.02 6.64
C ASN A 8 -10.19 0.20 6.95
N SER A 9 -11.24 0.31 6.11
CA SER A 9 -12.44 -0.52 6.27
C SER A 9 -12.15 -2.02 6.12
N LEU A 10 -11.23 -2.41 5.25
CA LEU A 10 -10.79 -3.80 5.13
C LEU A 10 -10.00 -4.28 6.36
N VAL A 11 -9.19 -3.40 6.94
CA VAL A 11 -8.49 -3.69 8.20
C VAL A 11 -9.49 -3.89 9.34
N ASP A 12 -10.52 -3.05 9.43
CA ASP A 12 -11.59 -3.19 10.43
C ASP A 12 -12.32 -4.53 10.28
N GLU A 13 -12.60 -4.95 9.05
CA GLU A 13 -13.37 -6.16 8.77
C GLU A 13 -12.54 -7.44 8.92
N TYR A 14 -11.31 -7.46 8.41
CA TYR A 14 -10.49 -8.68 8.29
C TYR A 14 -9.26 -8.70 9.22
N GLY A 15 -8.96 -7.63 9.94
CA GLY A 15 -7.71 -7.50 10.70
C GLY A 15 -7.52 -8.49 11.86
N LYS A 16 -8.56 -9.26 12.22
CA LYS A 16 -8.43 -10.36 13.20
C LYS A 16 -7.83 -11.63 12.58
N ASP A 17 -8.06 -11.85 11.29
CA ASP A 17 -7.71 -13.07 10.57
C ASP A 17 -6.62 -12.82 9.53
N VAL A 18 -6.38 -11.57 9.15
CA VAL A 18 -5.43 -11.17 8.12
C VAL A 18 -4.50 -10.09 8.65
N ASN A 19 -3.20 -10.26 8.45
CA ASN A 19 -2.20 -9.24 8.71
C ASN A 19 -2.13 -8.26 7.53
N PHE A 20 -2.33 -6.98 7.81
CA PHE A 20 -2.16 -5.90 6.84
C PHE A 20 -0.82 -5.19 7.08
N LEU A 21 -0.11 -4.87 6.03
CA LEU A 21 1.14 -4.12 6.07
C LEU A 21 1.18 -3.15 4.88
N MET A 22 1.47 -1.91 5.15
CA MET A 22 1.76 -0.92 4.11
C MET A 22 3.26 -0.74 3.96
N ILE A 23 3.75 -0.74 2.72
CA ILE A 23 5.13 -0.42 2.42
C ILE A 23 5.15 0.93 1.69
N TYR A 24 5.74 1.93 2.33
CA TYR A 24 5.92 3.25 1.76
C TYR A 24 7.13 3.23 0.81
N ILE A 25 6.86 3.44 -0.46
CA ILE A 25 7.86 3.43 -1.55
C ILE A 25 8.17 4.86 -1.99
N ARG A 26 8.93 5.03 -3.07
CA ARG A 26 9.23 6.34 -3.65
C ARG A 26 7.98 7.12 -4.05
N GLU A 27 8.09 8.45 -4.02
CA GLU A 27 7.01 9.35 -4.40
C GLU A 27 6.65 9.25 -5.88
N ALA A 28 5.33 9.16 -6.15
CA ALA A 28 4.83 9.10 -7.52
C ALA A 28 4.76 10.49 -8.19
N HIS A 29 4.57 11.54 -7.39
CA HIS A 29 4.30 12.90 -7.86
C HIS A 29 5.09 13.94 -7.04
N PRO A 30 6.43 13.86 -7.02
CA PRO A 30 7.24 14.85 -6.29
C PRO A 30 7.21 16.21 -7.00
N ILE A 31 7.50 17.26 -6.24
CA ILE A 31 7.68 18.63 -6.79
C ILE A 31 8.77 18.59 -7.87
N GLY A 32 8.49 19.21 -9.02
CA GLY A 32 9.39 19.20 -10.17
C GLY A 32 9.41 17.90 -10.98
N GLY A 33 8.61 16.91 -10.58
CA GLY A 33 8.37 15.67 -11.32
C GLY A 33 7.06 15.72 -12.11
N ARG A 34 6.41 14.56 -12.28
CA ARG A 34 5.08 14.49 -12.88
C ARG A 34 4.02 14.98 -11.88
N GLU A 35 3.67 16.25 -11.97
CA GLU A 35 2.67 16.85 -11.09
C GLU A 35 1.25 16.38 -11.45
N VAL A 36 0.40 16.29 -10.44
CA VAL A 36 -1.04 16.02 -10.58
C VAL A 36 -1.81 17.26 -10.10
N PRO A 37 -2.77 17.75 -10.87
CA PRO A 37 -3.61 18.86 -10.44
C PRO A 37 -4.27 18.56 -9.08
N ASN A 38 -4.26 19.53 -8.18
CA ASN A 38 -4.84 19.41 -6.83
C ASN A 38 -4.19 18.34 -5.93
N ASN A 39 -2.92 18.03 -6.15
CA ASN A 39 -2.17 17.17 -5.22
C ASN A 39 -2.07 17.86 -3.85
N GLN A 40 -2.70 17.28 -2.85
CA GLN A 40 -2.69 17.77 -1.47
C GLN A 40 -1.34 17.51 -0.77
N PHE A 41 -0.53 16.59 -1.31
CA PHE A 41 0.78 16.21 -0.80
C PHE A 41 1.86 16.67 -1.77
N GLN A 42 2.26 17.93 -1.65
CA GLN A 42 3.37 18.46 -2.43
C GLN A 42 4.67 18.27 -1.65
N VAL A 43 5.44 17.28 -2.01
CA VAL A 43 6.68 16.90 -1.35
C VAL A 43 7.82 16.76 -2.35
N ASN A 44 9.04 17.04 -1.91
CA ASN A 44 10.23 16.75 -2.72
C ASN A 44 10.50 15.24 -2.75
N ALA A 45 11.11 14.76 -3.83
CA ALA A 45 11.60 13.38 -3.86
C ALA A 45 12.68 13.20 -2.77
N PRO A 46 12.54 12.21 -1.87
CA PRO A 46 13.54 11.95 -0.84
C PRO A 46 14.82 11.41 -1.50
N THR A 47 15.96 11.86 -1.02
CA THR A 47 17.30 11.40 -1.46
C THR A 47 17.99 10.55 -0.41
N THR A 48 17.42 10.45 0.78
CA THR A 48 17.91 9.62 1.89
C THR A 48 16.79 8.82 2.51
N LEU A 49 17.13 7.71 3.17
CA LEU A 49 16.15 6.90 3.90
C LEU A 49 15.46 7.71 5.02
N ILE A 50 16.19 8.56 5.72
CA ILE A 50 15.65 9.41 6.77
C ILE A 50 14.53 10.31 6.21
N GLN A 51 14.79 10.98 5.09
CA GLN A 51 13.78 11.81 4.44
C GLN A 51 12.55 11.00 4.00
N ARG A 52 12.74 9.76 3.51
CA ARG A 52 11.61 8.88 3.15
C ARG A 52 10.82 8.47 4.39
N CYS A 53 11.47 8.20 5.51
CA CYS A 53 10.79 7.92 6.78
C CYS A 53 9.97 9.12 7.26
N GLU A 54 10.52 10.33 7.22
CA GLU A 54 9.82 11.56 7.59
C GLU A 54 8.57 11.78 6.73
N LEU A 55 8.63 11.50 5.42
CA LEU A 55 7.47 11.57 4.53
C LEU A 55 6.42 10.50 4.85
N ALA A 56 6.84 9.30 5.21
CA ALA A 56 5.93 8.23 5.62
C ALA A 56 5.23 8.55 6.94
N GLU A 57 5.93 9.16 7.90
CA GLU A 57 5.35 9.65 9.16
C GLU A 57 4.34 10.78 8.90
N ASP A 58 4.69 11.79 8.07
CA ASP A 58 3.77 12.87 7.69
C ASP A 58 2.52 12.33 6.96
N PHE A 59 2.69 11.31 6.12
CA PHE A 59 1.57 10.62 5.48
C PHE A 59 0.67 9.94 6.52
N ASP A 60 1.23 9.19 7.48
CA ASP A 60 0.44 8.50 8.50
C ASP A 60 -0.28 9.46 9.44
N ASP A 61 0.37 10.54 9.85
CA ASP A 61 -0.22 11.60 10.67
C ASP A 61 -1.47 12.22 10.00
N ARG A 62 -1.44 12.38 8.69
CA ARG A 62 -2.56 12.98 7.93
C ARG A 62 -3.66 11.99 7.56
N ILE A 63 -3.29 10.75 7.28
CA ILE A 63 -4.21 9.73 6.75
C ILE A 63 -4.69 8.77 7.83
N GLN A 64 -3.87 8.52 8.84
CA GLN A 64 -4.16 7.62 9.97
C GLN A 64 -4.51 6.20 9.49
N MET A 65 -3.51 5.54 8.90
CA MET A 65 -3.66 4.15 8.49
C MET A 65 -3.84 3.24 9.69
N GLN A 66 -4.77 2.29 9.63
CA GLN A 66 -5.04 1.34 10.71
C GLN A 66 -4.18 0.07 10.61
N MET A 67 -3.02 0.18 9.99
CA MET A 67 -2.06 -0.91 9.84
C MET A 67 -0.64 -0.39 10.01
N PRO A 68 0.33 -1.25 10.33
CA PRO A 68 1.73 -0.85 10.36
C PRO A 68 2.20 -0.35 8.99
N ILE A 69 3.02 0.71 9.02
CA ILE A 69 3.72 1.24 7.84
C ILE A 69 5.20 0.96 8.01
N VAL A 70 5.80 0.33 7.01
CA VAL A 70 7.25 0.19 6.87
C VAL A 70 7.70 0.95 5.65
N VAL A 71 8.97 1.31 5.60
CA VAL A 71 9.53 2.17 4.55
C VAL A 71 10.53 1.37 3.73
N ASP A 72 10.38 1.40 2.41
CA ASP A 72 11.35 0.79 1.49
C ASP A 72 12.70 1.53 1.55
N THR A 73 13.77 0.82 1.30
CA THR A 73 15.11 1.39 1.22
C THR A 73 15.20 2.45 0.12
N ILE A 74 16.15 3.39 0.23
CA ILE A 74 16.23 4.51 -0.72
C ILE A 74 16.56 4.04 -2.15
N ASP A 75 17.15 2.89 -2.30
CA ASP A 75 17.44 2.21 -3.56
C ASP A 75 16.30 1.31 -4.06
N ASP A 76 15.11 1.44 -3.46
CA ASP A 76 13.85 0.82 -3.91
C ASP A 76 13.89 -0.73 -3.94
N THR A 77 14.57 -1.38 -2.99
CA THR A 77 14.77 -2.85 -2.95
C THR A 77 13.45 -3.63 -3.02
N VAL A 78 12.43 -3.23 -2.25
CA VAL A 78 11.12 -3.90 -2.25
C VAL A 78 10.32 -3.55 -3.51
N ALA A 79 10.38 -2.30 -3.93
CA ALA A 79 9.71 -1.85 -5.15
C ALA A 79 10.24 -2.57 -6.39
N ASP A 80 11.53 -2.87 -6.45
CA ASP A 80 12.13 -3.63 -7.56
C ASP A 80 11.61 -5.07 -7.62
N VAL A 81 11.36 -5.69 -6.47
CA VAL A 81 10.85 -7.07 -6.40
C VAL A 81 9.36 -7.15 -6.74
N TYR A 82 8.54 -6.27 -6.17
CA TYR A 82 7.08 -6.34 -6.30
C TYR A 82 6.51 -5.52 -7.45
N ALA A 83 7.33 -4.70 -8.11
CA ALA A 83 6.93 -3.80 -9.21
C ALA A 83 5.61 -3.03 -8.91
N PRO A 84 5.51 -2.29 -7.80
CA PRO A 84 4.25 -1.72 -7.31
C PRO A 84 3.88 -0.39 -7.96
N TRP A 85 4.71 0.14 -8.83
CA TRP A 85 4.59 1.51 -9.31
C TRP A 85 3.29 1.81 -10.11
N PRO A 86 2.52 2.87 -9.80
CA PRO A 86 2.70 3.81 -8.68
C PRO A 86 2.18 3.27 -7.35
N ASN A 87 1.38 2.24 -7.36
CA ASN A 87 0.89 1.51 -6.20
C ASN A 87 0.36 0.13 -6.61
N ARG A 88 0.44 -0.84 -5.72
CA ARG A 88 -0.05 -2.21 -5.92
C ARG A 88 -0.42 -2.84 -4.58
N MET A 89 -1.43 -3.68 -4.59
CA MET A 89 -1.76 -4.56 -3.49
C MET A 89 -1.33 -5.99 -3.83
N VAL A 90 -0.71 -6.67 -2.89
CA VAL A 90 -0.26 -8.07 -3.04
C VAL A 90 -0.83 -8.87 -1.87
N VAL A 91 -1.33 -10.07 -2.15
CA VAL A 91 -1.86 -10.98 -1.15
C VAL A 91 -0.97 -12.21 -1.05
N LEU A 92 -0.55 -12.53 0.17
CA LEU A 92 0.22 -13.72 0.51
C LEU A 92 -0.64 -14.69 1.31
N ASP A 93 -0.42 -15.99 1.11
CA ASP A 93 -0.98 -17.01 2.02
C ASP A 93 -0.16 -17.13 3.32
N GLY A 94 -0.63 -17.98 4.26
CA GLY A 94 0.04 -18.22 5.53
C GLY A 94 1.46 -18.81 5.42
N ASN A 95 1.87 -19.27 4.26
CA ASN A 95 3.22 -19.78 3.95
C ASN A 95 4.11 -18.72 3.27
N GLY A 96 3.61 -17.50 3.10
CA GLY A 96 4.34 -16.42 2.43
C GLY A 96 4.34 -16.50 0.90
N LYS A 97 3.52 -17.37 0.31
CA LYS A 97 3.38 -17.49 -1.14
C LYS A 97 2.39 -16.45 -1.67
N ILE A 98 2.75 -15.77 -2.76
CA ILE A 98 1.87 -14.84 -3.44
C ILE A 98 0.68 -15.61 -4.05
N VAL A 99 -0.54 -15.22 -3.65
CA VAL A 99 -1.80 -15.78 -4.17
C VAL A 99 -2.57 -14.80 -5.04
N ASP A 100 -2.28 -13.51 -4.91
CA ASP A 100 -2.80 -12.48 -5.80
C ASP A 100 -1.83 -11.32 -5.94
N VAL A 101 -1.74 -10.77 -7.14
CA VAL A 101 -0.98 -9.57 -7.46
C VAL A 101 -1.91 -8.59 -8.12
N GLY A 102 -2.28 -7.55 -7.40
CA GLY A 102 -3.16 -6.51 -7.90
C GLY A 102 -2.54 -5.69 -9.04
N ILE A 103 -3.32 -4.80 -9.61
CA ILE A 103 -2.94 -3.97 -10.74
C ILE A 103 -1.99 -2.86 -10.28
N ALA A 104 -0.79 -2.79 -10.88
CA ALA A 104 0.15 -1.68 -10.71
C ALA A 104 -0.22 -0.54 -11.65
N ALA A 105 -1.14 0.32 -11.25
CA ALA A 105 -1.60 1.47 -12.02
C ALA A 105 -2.19 2.55 -11.13
N ALA A 106 -2.37 3.74 -11.67
CA ALA A 106 -3.17 4.78 -11.03
C ALA A 106 -4.58 4.24 -10.75
N GLY A 107 -4.99 4.19 -9.48
CA GLY A 107 -6.26 3.59 -9.05
C GLY A 107 -6.26 2.07 -8.91
N GLY A 108 -5.15 1.37 -9.18
CA GLY A 108 -5.03 -0.08 -9.03
C GLY A 108 -5.33 -0.58 -7.62
N THR A 109 -4.83 0.12 -6.60
CA THR A 109 -5.15 -0.19 -5.20
C THR A 109 -6.64 -0.09 -4.90
N ARG A 110 -7.35 0.88 -5.48
CA ARG A 110 -8.80 1.02 -5.29
C ARG A 110 -9.58 -0.14 -5.94
N GLU A 111 -9.16 -0.58 -7.10
CA GLU A 111 -9.77 -1.72 -7.78
C GLU A 111 -9.47 -3.02 -7.02
N SER A 112 -8.23 -3.25 -6.61
CA SER A 112 -7.85 -4.39 -5.78
C SER A 112 -8.63 -4.42 -4.45
N SER A 113 -8.82 -3.26 -3.80
CA SER A 113 -9.60 -3.15 -2.55
C SER A 113 -11.06 -3.57 -2.71
N ARG A 114 -11.66 -3.38 -3.89
CA ARG A 114 -13.03 -3.84 -4.17
C ARG A 114 -13.14 -5.35 -4.34
N GLN A 115 -12.09 -5.96 -4.88
CA GLN A 115 -12.06 -7.40 -5.17
C GLN A 115 -11.57 -8.23 -3.97
N LEU A 116 -10.81 -7.60 -3.06
CA LEU A 116 -10.16 -8.26 -1.94
C LEU A 116 -11.12 -9.02 -1.00
N PRO A 117 -12.30 -8.51 -0.60
CA PRO A 117 -13.22 -9.26 0.26
C PRO A 117 -13.56 -10.64 -0.28
N GLY A 118 -13.95 -10.74 -1.54
CA GLY A 118 -14.27 -12.02 -2.17
C GLY A 118 -13.07 -12.98 -2.26
N LEU A 119 -11.86 -12.48 -2.34
CA LEU A 119 -10.65 -13.29 -2.30
C LEU A 119 -10.38 -13.78 -0.87
N LEU A 120 -10.41 -12.88 0.12
CA LEU A 120 -10.15 -13.21 1.52
C LEU A 120 -11.17 -14.22 2.05
N ASP A 121 -12.45 -14.04 1.76
CA ASP A 121 -13.50 -15.00 2.15
C ASP A 121 -13.24 -16.41 1.60
N ARG A 122 -12.70 -16.52 0.39
CA ARG A 122 -12.34 -17.83 -0.18
C ARG A 122 -11.11 -18.44 0.47
N LEU A 123 -10.11 -17.62 0.80
CA LEU A 123 -8.87 -18.09 1.42
C LEU A 123 -9.13 -18.54 2.86
N LEU A 124 -9.83 -17.73 3.66
CA LEU A 124 -10.15 -18.03 5.05
C LEU A 124 -11.04 -19.27 5.19
N LYS A 125 -12.04 -19.46 4.31
CA LYS A 125 -12.86 -20.67 4.30
C LYS A 125 -12.10 -21.96 3.94
N LYS A 126 -10.97 -21.87 3.23
CA LYS A 126 -10.13 -23.03 2.93
C LYS A 126 -9.24 -23.43 4.09
N GLU A 127 -8.91 -22.51 4.99
CA GLU A 127 -8.11 -22.79 6.17
C GLU A 127 -8.94 -23.45 7.28
N ASP A 128 -10.26 -23.23 7.31
CA ASP A 128 -11.20 -23.81 8.28
C ASP A 128 -11.63 -25.27 7.94
N ASN A 129 -11.22 -25.81 6.81
CA ASN A 129 -11.49 -27.19 6.36
C ASN A 129 -10.22 -28.05 6.38
#